data_67cd6b366e92ae6fc8959647650cb083
#
_entry.id   67cd6b366e92ae6fc8959647650cb083
#
_cell.length_a   1.000
_cell.length_b   1.000
_cell.length_c   1.000
_cell.angle_alpha   90.00
_cell.angle_beta   90.00
_cell.angle_gamma   90.00
#
_symmetry.space_group_name_H-M   'P 1'
#
loop_
_entity.id
_entity.type
_entity.pdbx_description
1 polymer ?
#
loop_
_entity_poly.entity_id
_entity_poly.type
_entity_poly.pdbx_seq_one_letter_code
_entity_poly.pdbx_strand_id
1 'polypeptide(L)'
;MQWVAQEYKQSVHYANRTGVRAGCHDCHIPDHYPDLLWYKTKAGVHDAIEEIRGVISSEEKFKKERLRLARVVWAEFKDNNSENCQHCHKFSPEVVAKQEDFVQPMHQQFLAKAATCIDCHKGVAHAAPDE
;
A
#
# COMPACT_ATOMS: atom_id res chain seq x y z
N MET A 1 8.99 9.09 9.04
CA MET A 1 7.61 8.57 8.73
C MET A 1 6.45 9.40 9.30
N GLN A 2 6.71 10.50 10.02
CA GLN A 2 5.64 11.31 10.63
C GLN A 2 4.66 11.92 9.60
N TRP A 3 5.12 12.33 8.43
CA TRP A 3 4.28 12.94 7.38
C TRP A 3 3.25 11.97 6.82
N VAL A 4 3.68 10.78 6.40
CA VAL A 4 2.76 9.74 5.90
C VAL A 4 1.79 9.25 7.00
N ALA A 5 2.21 9.25 8.27
CA ALA A 5 1.34 8.92 9.39
C ALA A 5 0.24 9.98 9.61
N GLN A 6 0.52 11.25 9.33
CA GLN A 6 -0.50 12.31 9.38
C GLN A 6 -1.52 12.16 8.25
N GLU A 7 -1.05 11.89 7.03
CA GLU A 7 -1.94 11.62 5.87
C GLU A 7 -2.80 10.38 6.11
N TYR A 8 -2.21 9.29 6.61
CA TYR A 8 -2.92 8.06 6.95
C TYR A 8 -4.09 8.30 7.90
N LYS A 9 -3.92 9.17 8.91
CA LYS A 9 -4.99 9.50 9.86
C LYS A 9 -6.21 10.16 9.23
N GLN A 10 -6.09 10.67 8.02
CA GLN A 10 -7.19 11.27 7.24
C GLN A 10 -7.82 10.28 6.26
N SER A 11 -7.27 9.08 6.14
CA SER A 11 -7.76 8.06 5.22
C SER A 11 -8.92 7.23 5.79
N VAL A 12 -9.70 6.64 4.91
CA VAL A 12 -10.75 5.67 5.28
C VAL A 12 -10.21 4.40 5.92
N HIS A 13 -8.93 4.10 5.75
CA HIS A 13 -8.27 2.97 6.40
C HIS A 13 -7.94 3.23 7.87
N TYR A 14 -7.85 4.50 8.27
CA TYR A 14 -7.70 4.88 9.66
C TYR A 14 -9.04 5.04 10.38
N ALA A 15 -10.01 5.71 9.74
CA ALA A 15 -11.30 6.00 10.34
C ALA A 15 -12.43 5.78 9.32
N ASN A 16 -13.28 4.81 9.58
CA ASN A 16 -14.40 4.45 8.73
C ASN A 16 -15.62 4.01 9.55
N ARG A 17 -16.74 3.79 8.87
CA ARG A 17 -18.02 3.43 9.50
C ARG A 17 -18.04 2.02 10.10
N THR A 18 -17.15 1.14 9.70
CA THR A 18 -17.09 -0.25 10.18
C THR A 18 -16.31 -0.37 11.49
N GLY A 19 -15.52 0.65 11.86
CA GLY A 19 -14.61 0.61 13.00
C GLY A 19 -13.34 -0.23 12.80
N VAL A 20 -13.18 -0.88 11.65
CA VAL A 20 -11.96 -1.63 11.31
C VAL A 20 -10.86 -0.66 10.93
N ARG A 21 -9.71 -0.73 11.59
CA ARG A 21 -8.55 0.11 11.32
C ARG A 21 -7.40 -0.76 10.82
N ALA A 22 -6.95 -0.50 9.60
CA ALA A 22 -5.76 -1.13 9.05
C ALA A 22 -4.50 -0.44 9.62
N GLY A 23 -3.61 -1.17 10.26
CA GLY A 23 -2.31 -0.63 10.70
C GLY A 23 -1.31 -0.54 9.55
N CYS A 24 -0.20 0.15 9.78
CA CYS A 24 0.85 0.27 8.75
C CYS A 24 1.36 -1.09 8.27
N HIS A 25 1.48 -2.04 9.22
CA HIS A 25 1.98 -3.39 8.93
C HIS A 25 1.01 -4.22 8.09
N ASP A 26 -0.30 -4.00 8.19
CA ASP A 26 -1.30 -4.76 7.42
C ASP A 26 -1.16 -4.54 5.92
N CYS A 27 -0.63 -3.37 5.52
CA CYS A 27 -0.37 -3.04 4.12
C CYS A 27 1.07 -3.28 3.71
N HIS A 28 2.04 -2.98 4.60
CA HIS A 28 3.45 -2.89 4.24
C HIS A 28 4.30 -4.11 4.61
N ILE A 29 3.77 -5.06 5.35
CA ILE A 29 4.55 -6.20 5.84
C ILE A 29 3.81 -7.49 5.48
N PRO A 30 4.48 -8.48 4.85
CA PRO A 30 3.89 -9.80 4.64
C PRO A 30 3.50 -10.43 5.98
N ASP A 31 2.37 -11.13 6.04
CA ASP A 31 1.86 -11.73 7.28
C ASP A 31 2.24 -13.20 7.45
N HIS A 32 2.73 -13.84 6.40
CA HIS A 32 3.10 -15.25 6.43
C HIS A 32 4.61 -15.49 6.63
N TYR A 33 4.91 -16.56 7.30
CA TYR A 33 6.25 -17.02 7.58
C TYR A 33 6.74 -17.94 6.44
N PRO A 34 8.03 -17.86 5.99
CA PRO A 34 9.15 -17.09 6.53
C PRO A 34 9.32 -15.66 5.99
N ASP A 35 8.50 -15.24 5.04
CA ASP A 35 8.65 -13.95 4.31
C ASP A 35 8.61 -12.75 5.26
N LEU A 36 7.76 -12.81 6.28
CA LEU A 36 7.71 -11.83 7.36
C LEU A 36 9.09 -11.56 7.98
N LEU A 37 9.84 -12.62 8.32
CA LEU A 37 11.14 -12.47 8.99
C LEU A 37 12.17 -11.91 8.03
N TRP A 38 12.20 -12.42 6.81
CA TRP A 38 13.10 -11.94 5.76
C TRP A 38 12.85 -10.47 5.45
N TYR A 39 11.59 -10.10 5.24
CA TYR A 39 11.19 -8.73 4.96
C TYR A 39 11.61 -7.78 6.10
N LYS A 40 11.27 -8.10 7.35
CA LYS A 40 11.64 -7.28 8.52
C LYS A 40 13.15 -7.11 8.68
N THR A 41 13.91 -8.17 8.44
CA THR A 41 15.38 -8.09 8.54
C THR A 41 15.95 -7.18 7.46
N LYS A 42 15.54 -7.38 6.21
CA LYS A 42 15.99 -6.57 5.07
C LYS A 42 15.59 -5.10 5.23
N ALA A 43 14.33 -4.86 5.53
CA ALA A 43 13.79 -3.50 5.71
C ALA A 43 14.44 -2.80 6.91
N GLY A 44 14.60 -3.48 8.04
CA GLY A 44 15.22 -2.89 9.23
C GLY A 44 16.67 -2.46 9.02
N VAL A 45 17.47 -3.29 8.33
CA VAL A 45 18.85 -2.92 7.97
C VAL A 45 18.87 -1.73 6.99
N HIS A 46 18.03 -1.77 5.97
CA HIS A 46 17.92 -0.67 5.01
C HIS A 46 17.51 0.64 5.71
N ASP A 47 16.47 0.60 6.52
CA ASP A 47 15.95 1.78 7.23
C ASP A 47 16.98 2.38 8.19
N ALA A 48 17.74 1.53 8.90
CA ALA A 48 18.83 2.00 9.76
C ALA A 48 19.92 2.75 8.98
N ILE A 49 20.29 2.23 7.81
CA ILE A 49 21.27 2.89 6.93
C ILE A 49 20.73 4.22 6.41
N GLU A 50 19.50 4.28 5.94
CA GLU A 50 18.88 5.48 5.38
C GLU A 50 18.62 6.55 6.48
N GLU A 51 18.35 6.14 7.72
CA GLU A 51 18.26 7.03 8.88
C GLU A 51 19.62 7.69 9.17
N ILE A 52 20.70 6.90 9.20
CA ILE A 52 22.07 7.44 9.37
C ILE A 52 22.43 8.42 8.26
N ARG A 53 22.03 8.13 7.03
CA ARG A 53 22.25 9.03 5.87
C ARG A 53 21.37 10.27 5.91
N GLY A 54 20.32 10.28 6.73
CA GLY A 54 19.38 11.40 6.86
C GLY A 54 18.58 11.68 5.58
N VAL A 55 18.25 10.64 4.81
CA VAL A 55 17.57 10.74 3.50
C VAL A 55 16.19 11.40 3.64
N ILE A 56 15.47 11.09 4.71
CA ILE A 56 14.15 11.66 5.02
C ILE A 56 14.13 12.44 6.34
N SER A 57 15.24 13.09 6.70
CA SER A 57 15.39 13.80 7.98
C SER A 57 14.58 15.11 8.07
N SER A 58 14.08 15.64 6.95
CA SER A 58 13.20 16.80 6.90
C SER A 58 12.05 16.59 5.92
N GLU A 59 10.99 17.39 6.05
CA GLU A 59 9.83 17.35 5.15
C GLU A 59 10.24 17.64 3.69
N GLU A 60 11.14 18.57 3.48
CA GLU A 60 11.63 18.90 2.14
C GLU A 60 12.36 17.71 1.49
N LYS A 61 13.22 17.04 2.25
CA LYS A 61 13.91 15.83 1.78
C LYS A 61 12.92 14.72 1.50
N PHE A 62 11.95 14.49 2.40
CA PHE A 62 10.90 13.53 2.18
C PHE A 62 10.10 13.81 0.89
N LYS A 63 9.70 15.06 0.65
CA LYS A 63 8.99 15.45 -0.58
C LYS A 63 9.79 15.15 -1.84
N LYS A 64 11.10 15.40 -1.83
CA LYS A 64 11.99 15.09 -2.96
C LYS A 64 12.10 13.59 -3.23
N GLU A 65 12.13 12.76 -2.18
CA GLU A 65 12.28 11.31 -2.28
C GLU A 65 10.95 10.57 -2.44
N ARG A 66 9.82 11.25 -2.21
CA ARG A 66 8.50 10.66 -2.11
C ARG A 66 8.12 9.80 -3.32
N LEU A 67 8.32 10.30 -4.53
CA LEU A 67 7.99 9.56 -5.75
C LEU A 67 8.86 8.31 -5.90
N ARG A 68 10.18 8.41 -5.60
CA ARG A 68 11.09 7.26 -5.63
C ARG A 68 10.65 6.20 -4.63
N LEU A 69 10.34 6.58 -3.40
CA LEU A 69 9.87 5.68 -2.35
C LEU A 69 8.52 5.04 -2.72
N ALA A 70 7.59 5.82 -3.27
CA ALA A 70 6.30 5.31 -3.71
C ALA A 70 6.45 4.27 -4.84
N ARG A 71 7.32 4.51 -5.81
CA ARG A 71 7.60 3.57 -6.90
C ARG A 71 8.12 2.22 -6.41
N VAL A 72 8.97 2.22 -5.38
CA VAL A 72 9.45 0.97 -4.75
C VAL A 72 8.27 0.18 -4.16
N VAL A 73 7.43 0.83 -3.37
CA VAL A 73 6.26 0.18 -2.76
C VAL A 73 5.25 -0.28 -3.81
N TRP A 74 5.00 0.53 -4.85
CA TRP A 74 4.10 0.11 -5.94
C TRP A 74 4.62 -1.10 -6.71
N ALA A 75 5.94 -1.21 -6.92
CA ALA A 75 6.54 -2.39 -7.52
C ALA A 75 6.36 -3.63 -6.65
N GLU A 76 6.60 -3.52 -5.34
CA GLU A 76 6.38 -4.61 -4.38
C GLU A 76 4.91 -5.08 -4.39
N PHE A 77 3.95 -4.15 -4.40
CA PHE A 77 2.53 -4.50 -4.47
C PHE A 77 2.12 -5.12 -5.81
N LYS A 78 2.77 -4.76 -6.90
CA LYS A 78 2.56 -5.43 -8.19
C LYS A 78 3.11 -6.86 -8.18
N ASP A 79 4.33 -7.03 -7.69
CA ASP A 79 5.02 -8.32 -7.67
C ASP A 79 4.27 -9.35 -6.82
N ASN A 80 3.67 -8.94 -5.70
CA ASN A 80 2.88 -9.81 -4.85
C ASN A 80 1.37 -9.79 -5.16
N ASN A 81 0.97 -9.27 -6.32
CA ASN A 81 -0.45 -9.15 -6.70
C ASN A 81 -1.31 -8.40 -5.68
N SER A 82 -0.75 -7.41 -4.98
CA SER A 82 -1.42 -6.65 -3.92
C SER A 82 -2.02 -7.56 -2.82
N GLU A 83 -1.33 -8.61 -2.45
CA GLU A 83 -1.80 -9.65 -1.51
C GLU A 83 -2.26 -9.05 -0.18
N ASN A 84 -1.51 -8.08 0.36
CA ASN A 84 -1.87 -7.43 1.61
C ASN A 84 -3.25 -6.74 1.56
N CYS A 85 -3.65 -6.18 0.41
CA CYS A 85 -4.99 -5.62 0.24
C CYS A 85 -6.07 -6.70 0.31
N GLN A 86 -5.76 -7.89 -0.21
CA GLN A 86 -6.68 -9.02 -0.31
C GLN A 86 -6.99 -9.69 1.03
N HIS A 87 -6.25 -9.38 2.10
CA HIS A 87 -6.58 -9.84 3.45
C HIS A 87 -7.95 -9.36 3.90
N CYS A 88 -8.24 -8.10 3.65
CA CYS A 88 -9.52 -7.49 4.02
C CYS A 88 -10.48 -7.37 2.81
N HIS A 89 -9.94 -7.04 1.63
CA HIS A 89 -10.72 -6.88 0.42
C HIS A 89 -10.81 -8.21 -0.35
N LYS A 90 -11.88 -8.97 -0.12
CA LYS A 90 -12.11 -10.23 -0.84
C LYS A 90 -12.82 -9.96 -2.15
N PHE A 91 -12.19 -10.34 -3.25
CA PHE A 91 -12.76 -10.22 -4.60
C PHE A 91 -13.09 -11.60 -5.15
N SER A 92 -14.35 -11.77 -5.52
CA SER A 92 -14.84 -12.92 -6.28
C SER A 92 -15.76 -12.42 -7.40
N PRO A 93 -16.06 -13.23 -8.41
CA PRO A 93 -17.02 -12.83 -9.45
C PRO A 93 -18.36 -12.35 -8.88
N GLU A 94 -18.84 -12.98 -7.79
CA GLU A 94 -20.10 -12.63 -7.15
C GLU A 94 -20.03 -11.28 -6.41
N VAL A 95 -18.86 -10.93 -5.86
CA VAL A 95 -18.64 -9.63 -5.22
C VAL A 95 -18.57 -8.55 -6.27
N VAL A 96 -17.85 -8.78 -7.37
CA VAL A 96 -17.73 -7.82 -8.47
C VAL A 96 -19.10 -7.59 -9.13
N ALA A 97 -19.89 -8.63 -9.33
CA ALA A 97 -21.23 -8.51 -9.95
C ALA A 97 -22.24 -7.68 -9.11
N LYS A 98 -21.96 -7.42 -7.83
CA LYS A 98 -22.78 -6.56 -6.96
C LYS A 98 -22.33 -5.11 -6.90
N GLN A 99 -21.23 -4.78 -7.57
CA GLN A 99 -20.72 -3.42 -7.64
C GLN A 99 -21.47 -2.61 -8.70
N GLU A 100 -21.30 -1.30 -8.67
CA GLU A 100 -21.85 -0.41 -9.70
C GLU A 100 -21.37 -0.81 -11.09
N ASP A 101 -22.26 -0.76 -12.07
CA ASP A 101 -22.02 -1.27 -13.43
C ASP A 101 -20.76 -0.69 -14.09
N PHE A 102 -20.46 0.59 -13.83
CA PHE A 102 -19.27 1.23 -14.40
C PHE A 102 -17.93 0.77 -13.74
N VAL A 103 -18.00 0.18 -12.55
CA VAL A 103 -16.80 -0.31 -11.82
C VAL A 103 -16.48 -1.76 -12.17
N GLN A 104 -17.50 -2.56 -12.49
CA GLN A 104 -17.36 -3.99 -12.75
C GLN A 104 -16.30 -4.33 -13.81
N PRO A 105 -16.24 -3.68 -14.98
CA PRO A 105 -15.24 -3.98 -16.02
C PRO A 105 -13.81 -3.78 -15.54
N MET A 106 -13.56 -2.80 -14.66
CA MET A 106 -12.24 -2.54 -14.09
C MET A 106 -11.81 -3.63 -13.13
N HIS A 107 -12.72 -4.08 -12.26
CA HIS A 107 -12.42 -5.15 -11.30
C HIS A 107 -12.39 -6.54 -11.95
N GLN A 108 -13.02 -6.72 -13.10
CA GLN A 108 -12.84 -7.94 -13.91
C GLN A 108 -11.40 -8.09 -14.41
N GLN A 109 -10.68 -7.00 -14.67
CA GLN A 109 -9.25 -7.06 -15.02
C GLN A 109 -8.41 -7.66 -13.88
N PHE A 110 -8.73 -7.33 -12.63
CA PHE A 110 -8.09 -7.94 -11.47
C PHE A 110 -8.38 -9.45 -11.40
N LEU A 111 -9.64 -9.87 -11.59
CA LEU A 111 -10.01 -11.29 -11.60
C LEU A 111 -9.32 -12.06 -12.74
N ALA A 112 -9.12 -11.42 -13.87
CA ALA A 112 -8.38 -11.95 -15.02
C ALA A 112 -6.85 -11.90 -14.84
N LYS A 113 -6.33 -11.40 -13.70
CA LYS A 113 -4.89 -11.18 -13.43
C LYS A 113 -4.21 -10.26 -14.45
N ALA A 114 -4.96 -9.37 -15.09
CA ALA A 114 -4.45 -8.40 -16.05
C ALA A 114 -4.01 -7.10 -15.36
N ALA A 115 -4.47 -6.85 -14.13
CA ALA A 115 -4.09 -5.71 -13.31
C ALA A 115 -4.10 -6.09 -11.84
N THR A 116 -3.35 -5.36 -11.02
CA THR A 116 -3.34 -5.48 -9.56
C THR A 116 -4.07 -4.29 -8.91
N CYS A 117 -4.39 -4.40 -7.63
CA CYS A 117 -5.09 -3.32 -6.91
C CYS A 117 -4.33 -1.99 -7.01
N ILE A 118 -3.01 -2.02 -6.86
CA ILE A 118 -2.16 -0.82 -6.86
C ILE A 118 -2.04 -0.16 -8.24
N ASP A 119 -2.35 -0.83 -9.32
CA ASP A 119 -2.32 -0.21 -10.65
C ASP A 119 -3.32 0.95 -10.76
N CYS A 120 -4.44 0.84 -10.07
CA CYS A 120 -5.52 1.85 -10.08
C CYS A 120 -5.67 2.55 -8.72
N HIS A 121 -5.41 1.88 -7.60
CA HIS A 121 -5.68 2.37 -6.25
C HIS A 121 -4.45 2.94 -5.55
N LYS A 122 -3.73 3.83 -6.22
CA LYS A 122 -2.68 4.64 -5.61
C LYS A 122 -3.31 5.72 -4.70
N GLY A 123 -2.65 6.03 -3.59
CA GLY A 123 -3.09 7.12 -2.71
C GLY A 123 -4.25 6.78 -1.76
N VAL A 124 -4.59 5.51 -1.56
CA VAL A 124 -5.71 5.10 -0.68
C VAL A 124 -5.47 5.29 0.82
N ALA A 125 -4.22 5.36 1.24
CA ALA A 125 -3.82 5.57 2.64
C ALA A 125 -2.93 6.81 2.83
N HIS A 126 -2.16 7.15 1.81
CA HIS A 126 -1.30 8.33 1.76
C HIS A 126 -1.59 9.09 0.48
N ALA A 127 -1.41 10.41 0.47
CA ALA A 127 -1.50 11.17 -0.77
C ALA A 127 -0.52 10.59 -1.82
N ALA A 128 -1.00 10.36 -3.02
CA ALA A 128 -0.11 9.96 -4.10
C ALA A 128 0.84 11.11 -4.43
N PRO A 129 2.14 10.84 -4.67
CA PRO A 129 3.03 11.87 -5.20
C PRO A 129 2.64 12.23 -6.62
N ASP A 130 2.97 13.45 -7.04
CA ASP A 130 2.89 13.85 -8.45
C ASP A 130 3.86 13.01 -9.28
N GLU A 131 3.38 12.46 -10.40
CA GLU A 131 4.18 11.64 -11.34
C GLU A 131 4.87 12.48 -12.39
#